data_36029d898a289ac3aa6d0040b4ddf992
#
_entry.id   36029d898a289ac3aa6d0040b4ddf992
#
_cell.length_a   1.000
_cell.length_b   1.000
_cell.length_c   1.000
_cell.angle_alpha   90.00
_cell.angle_beta   90.00
_cell.angle_gamma   90.00
#
_symmetry.space_group_name_H-M   'P 1'
#
loop_
_entity.id
_entity.type
_entity.pdbx_description
1 polymer ?
#
loop_
_entity_poly.entity_id
_entity_poly.type
_entity_poly.pdbx_seq_one_letter_code
_entity_poly.pdbx_strand_id
1 'polypeptide(L)'
;MRIQPHVAVAPLLVAPLIALAAPAQTNPLDYPSIWQCDAGDGADNNAYAPRFNWYCDLKKPAPEHAEAPLPASESQPAPSERIEIPDIKTAEQMRKELSRRLDVATMEPTPDHIRDYLQLWQMTQEKGAVFADNWRRVVWQDPALDYTLTRPANNAAIKVYDAKRDADEESQLRALAKDHGLIFFFRSDCPYCHAMAPVMRMLADKYGIDVLGVTVDGRGIDEFPHPADGRSKATAWGVERVPALFIGSKQTGDHAPIGFGAMSLSEIVNRIFVLTGTKAGDNF
;
A
#
# COMPACT_ATOMS: atom_id res chain seq x y z
N MET A 1 76.60 59.98 9.00
CA MET A 1 75.59 60.62 8.17
C MET A 1 74.32 59.79 8.32
N ARG A 2 73.42 60.20 9.22
CA ARG A 2 72.18 59.46 9.56
C ARG A 2 71.02 60.14 8.83
N ILE A 3 70.27 59.41 8.02
CA ILE A 3 69.04 59.87 7.38
C ILE A 3 67.87 59.17 8.10
N GLN A 4 66.99 59.95 8.74
CA GLN A 4 65.73 59.51 9.31
C GLN A 4 64.66 59.56 8.24
N PRO A 5 63.75 58.55 8.16
CA PRO A 5 62.57 58.67 7.35
C PRO A 5 61.39 59.25 8.17
N HIS A 6 60.72 60.22 7.56
CA HIS A 6 59.47 60.76 8.02
C HIS A 6 58.32 59.78 7.89
N VAL A 7 57.62 59.51 9.01
CA VAL A 7 56.38 58.75 9.04
C VAL A 7 55.23 59.70 8.75
N ALA A 8 54.57 59.50 7.64
CA ALA A 8 53.31 60.20 7.34
C ALA A 8 52.11 59.41 7.94
N VAL A 9 51.42 60.11 8.85
CA VAL A 9 50.16 59.59 9.42
C VAL A 9 49.01 59.95 8.50
N ALA A 10 48.40 58.93 7.92
CA ALA A 10 47.17 59.07 7.13
C ALA A 10 45.91 58.91 8.03
N PRO A 11 44.86 59.74 7.85
CA PRO A 11 43.64 59.64 8.64
C PRO A 11 42.82 58.40 8.29
N LEU A 12 42.42 57.63 9.31
CA LEU A 12 41.49 56.50 9.21
C LEU A 12 40.07 57.03 8.92
N LEU A 13 39.58 56.78 7.70
CA LEU A 13 38.19 56.93 7.35
C LEU A 13 37.42 55.70 7.88
N VAL A 14 36.63 55.93 8.91
CA VAL A 14 35.66 54.94 9.40
C VAL A 14 34.46 54.93 8.46
N ALA A 15 34.37 53.94 7.60
CA ALA A 15 33.17 53.65 6.81
C ALA A 15 32.16 52.86 7.64
N PRO A 16 30.84 53.16 7.60
CA PRO A 16 29.86 52.38 8.30
C PRO A 16 29.71 50.99 7.64
N LEU A 17 29.87 49.93 8.43
CA LEU A 17 29.54 48.57 8.04
C LEU A 17 28.03 48.47 7.88
N ILE A 18 27.57 48.50 6.63
CA ILE A 18 26.22 48.05 6.29
C ILE A 18 26.26 46.52 6.40
N ALA A 19 25.65 45.98 7.44
CA ALA A 19 25.42 44.54 7.57
C ALA A 19 24.44 44.13 6.48
N LEU A 20 24.96 43.57 5.38
CA LEU A 20 24.19 42.80 4.44
C LEU A 20 23.70 41.54 5.17
N ALA A 21 22.39 41.49 5.45
CA ALA A 21 21.74 40.29 5.91
C ALA A 21 21.99 39.19 4.87
N ALA A 22 22.72 38.17 5.26
CA ALA A 22 22.87 36.97 4.43
C ALA A 22 21.48 36.36 4.16
N PRO A 23 21.18 35.93 2.94
CA PRO A 23 19.95 35.19 2.70
C PRO A 23 19.95 33.95 3.60
N ALA A 24 18.79 33.70 4.24
CA ALA A 24 18.59 32.49 5.04
C ALA A 24 18.94 31.29 4.17
N GLN A 25 19.95 30.53 4.58
CA GLN A 25 20.31 29.28 3.96
C GLN A 25 19.15 28.33 4.24
N THR A 26 18.32 28.07 3.23
CA THR A 26 17.36 26.97 3.25
C THR A 26 18.15 25.68 3.38
N ASN A 27 17.93 24.97 4.47
CA ASN A 27 18.54 23.68 4.74
C ASN A 27 18.17 22.74 3.58
N PRO A 28 19.13 22.13 2.85
CA PRO A 28 18.80 21.24 1.71
C PRO A 28 18.04 19.96 2.10
N LEU A 29 17.70 19.79 3.38
CA LEU A 29 16.87 18.70 3.91
C LEU A 29 15.43 19.13 4.20
N ASP A 30 15.04 20.36 3.89
CA ASP A 30 13.67 20.85 4.05
C ASP A 30 12.82 20.49 2.80
N TYR A 31 12.84 19.21 2.42
CA TYR A 31 11.81 18.67 1.56
C TYR A 31 10.55 18.52 2.41
N PRO A 32 9.38 19.06 1.96
CA PRO A 32 8.13 18.78 2.63
C PRO A 32 7.97 17.26 2.68
N SER A 33 7.88 16.73 3.89
CA SER A 33 7.69 15.30 4.10
C SER A 33 6.44 14.88 3.34
N ILE A 34 6.53 13.84 2.50
CA ILE A 34 5.37 13.23 1.83
C ILE A 34 4.32 12.75 2.83
N TRP A 35 4.65 12.78 4.12
CA TRP A 35 3.82 12.41 5.26
C TRP A 35 3.18 13.60 5.97
N GLN A 36 3.49 14.84 5.59
CA GLN A 36 2.83 16.03 6.13
C GLN A 36 1.58 16.34 5.30
N CYS A 37 0.44 16.27 5.97
CA CYS A 37 -0.83 16.74 5.43
C CYS A 37 -0.90 18.25 5.64
N ASP A 38 -0.27 19.03 4.78
CA ASP A 38 -0.42 20.47 4.81
C ASP A 38 -1.86 20.82 4.42
N ALA A 39 -2.59 21.40 5.36
CA ALA A 39 -3.81 22.13 5.10
C ALA A 39 -3.40 23.44 4.39
N GLY A 40 -2.99 23.33 3.13
CA GLY A 40 -2.70 24.50 2.30
C GLY A 40 -3.98 25.25 2.04
N ASP A 41 -4.01 26.49 2.45
CA ASP A 41 -5.05 27.48 2.15
C ASP A 41 -5.37 27.45 0.65
N GLY A 42 -6.63 27.15 0.35
CA GLY A 42 -7.12 26.92 -0.99
C GLY A 42 -7.16 28.17 -1.87
N ALA A 43 -6.03 28.61 -2.39
CA ALA A 43 -5.93 29.75 -3.28
C ALA A 43 -5.10 29.52 -4.56
N ASP A 44 -4.67 28.32 -4.88
CA ASP A 44 -3.99 28.08 -6.15
C ASP A 44 -4.75 27.07 -7.03
N ASN A 45 -5.36 27.61 -8.09
CA ASN A 45 -6.05 26.90 -9.17
C ASN A 45 -5.10 26.09 -10.07
N ASN A 46 -4.08 25.44 -9.55
CA ASN A 46 -3.23 24.55 -10.33
C ASN A 46 -3.62 23.08 -10.09
N ALA A 47 -4.62 22.62 -10.84
CA ALA A 47 -5.27 21.32 -10.71
C ALA A 47 -4.42 20.11 -11.15
N TYR A 48 -3.11 20.27 -11.34
CA TYR A 48 -2.24 19.23 -11.92
C TYR A 48 -1.02 18.82 -11.09
N ALA A 49 -0.98 19.09 -9.80
CA ALA A 49 0.00 18.46 -8.95
C ALA A 49 -0.55 17.10 -8.47
N PRO A 50 0.10 15.96 -8.77
CA PRO A 50 -0.32 14.67 -8.24
C PRO A 50 -0.06 14.64 -6.74
N ARG A 51 -1.10 14.93 -5.95
CA ARG A 51 -1.05 14.81 -4.49
C ARG A 51 -1.24 13.34 -4.15
N PHE A 52 -0.17 12.64 -3.89
CA PHE A 52 -0.19 11.30 -3.34
C PHE A 52 -0.46 11.38 -1.83
N ASN A 53 -1.72 11.48 -1.45
CA ASN A 53 -2.15 11.55 -0.05
C ASN A 53 -3.05 10.36 0.30
N TRP A 54 -2.45 9.20 0.55
CA TRP A 54 -3.18 7.96 0.84
C TRP A 54 -3.83 7.92 2.23
N TYR A 55 -3.43 8.82 3.14
CA TYR A 55 -3.86 8.78 4.55
C TYR A 55 -4.43 10.09 5.08
N CYS A 56 -4.57 11.11 4.26
CA CYS A 56 -5.12 12.40 4.69
C CYS A 56 -6.60 12.48 4.34
N ASP A 57 -7.47 12.41 5.33
CA ASP A 57 -8.90 12.65 5.18
C ASP A 57 -9.15 14.17 5.16
N LEU A 58 -9.25 14.74 3.97
CA LEU A 58 -9.46 16.19 3.74
C LEU A 58 -10.82 16.70 4.24
N LYS A 59 -11.69 15.83 4.77
CA LYS A 59 -13.04 16.18 5.26
C LYS A 59 -13.16 16.34 6.77
N LYS A 60 -12.11 16.05 7.54
CA LYS A 60 -12.12 16.34 8.97
C LYS A 60 -11.46 17.70 9.20
N PRO A 61 -12.19 18.71 9.71
CA PRO A 61 -11.54 19.89 10.27
C PRO A 61 -10.54 19.41 11.32
N ALA A 62 -9.32 19.97 11.29
CA ALA A 62 -8.35 19.70 12.33
C ALA A 62 -9.05 19.88 13.68
N PRO A 63 -8.95 18.93 14.63
CA PRO A 63 -9.46 19.16 15.95
C PRO A 63 -8.79 20.42 16.46
N GLU A 64 -9.60 21.42 16.83
CA GLU A 64 -9.15 22.59 17.54
C GLU A 64 -8.29 22.07 18.69
N HIS A 65 -6.99 22.37 18.68
CA HIS A 65 -6.07 21.96 19.72
C HIS A 65 -6.54 22.65 21.00
N ALA A 66 -7.51 22.05 21.69
CA ALA A 66 -7.58 22.23 23.12
C ALA A 66 -6.25 21.66 23.63
N GLU A 67 -5.41 22.53 24.20
CA GLU A 67 -4.23 22.09 24.95
C GLU A 67 -4.73 21.07 25.97
N ALA A 68 -4.60 19.79 25.61
CA ALA A 68 -4.79 18.73 26.58
C ALA A 68 -3.81 19.02 27.71
N PRO A 69 -4.25 19.01 28.98
CA PRO A 69 -3.32 19.12 30.09
C PRO A 69 -2.21 18.12 29.84
N LEU A 70 -0.96 18.58 29.84
CA LEU A 70 0.21 17.71 29.72
C LEU A 70 -0.04 16.53 30.66
N PRO A 71 -0.01 15.28 30.18
CA PRO A 71 -0.17 14.15 31.06
C PRO A 71 0.82 14.35 32.20
N ALA A 72 0.29 14.30 33.44
CA ALA A 72 1.14 14.40 34.62
C ALA A 72 2.31 13.46 34.37
N SER A 73 3.52 14.01 34.45
CA SER A 73 4.77 13.28 34.22
C SER A 73 4.61 11.90 34.84
N GLU A 74 4.39 10.88 34.01
CA GLU A 74 4.45 9.50 34.48
C GLU A 74 5.81 9.42 35.14
N SER A 75 5.80 9.18 36.45
CA SER A 75 6.99 8.98 37.24
C SER A 75 7.84 7.98 36.46
N GLN A 76 9.02 8.40 35.98
CA GLN A 76 9.95 7.52 35.28
C GLN A 76 10.02 6.23 36.07
N PRO A 77 9.72 5.08 35.47
CA PRO A 77 9.81 3.83 36.20
C PRO A 77 11.22 3.76 36.80
N ALA A 78 11.30 3.43 38.09
CA ALA A 78 12.58 3.26 38.78
C ALA A 78 13.51 2.44 37.89
N PRO A 79 14.82 2.77 37.79
CA PRO A 79 15.74 2.07 36.90
C PRO A 79 15.56 0.57 37.11
N SER A 80 15.10 -0.12 36.09
CA SER A 80 14.84 -1.56 36.17
C SER A 80 16.14 -2.25 36.55
N GLU A 81 16.08 -3.00 37.64
CA GLU A 81 17.25 -3.74 38.14
C GLU A 81 17.84 -4.59 37.00
N ARG A 82 19.15 -4.47 36.77
CA ARG A 82 19.87 -5.20 35.74
C ARG A 82 19.70 -6.70 35.96
N ILE A 83 19.28 -7.41 34.94
CA ILE A 83 19.18 -8.86 34.94
C ILE A 83 20.42 -9.43 34.24
N GLU A 84 21.17 -10.29 34.91
CA GLU A 84 22.30 -10.99 34.30
C GLU A 84 21.80 -11.98 33.22
N ILE A 85 22.63 -12.19 32.17
CA ILE A 85 22.24 -13.03 31.03
C ILE A 85 21.77 -14.44 31.44
N PRO A 86 22.41 -15.14 32.38
CA PRO A 86 21.98 -16.49 32.83
C PRO A 86 20.60 -16.49 33.52
N ASP A 87 20.17 -15.34 34.05
CA ASP A 87 18.93 -15.20 34.81
C ASP A 87 17.73 -14.79 33.95
N ILE A 88 17.96 -14.51 32.66
CA ILE A 88 16.90 -14.21 31.69
C ILE A 88 16.20 -15.51 31.32
N LYS A 89 14.97 -15.71 31.83
CA LYS A 89 14.18 -16.95 31.63
C LYS A 89 12.99 -16.72 30.67
N THR A 90 12.56 -15.48 30.49
CA THR A 90 11.39 -15.17 29.66
C THR A 90 11.74 -14.23 28.51
N ALA A 91 10.96 -14.31 27.43
CA ALA A 91 11.10 -13.39 26.30
C ALA A 91 10.79 -11.92 26.69
N GLU A 92 9.96 -11.70 27.70
CA GLU A 92 9.69 -10.36 28.23
C GLU A 92 10.90 -9.77 28.94
N GLN A 93 11.54 -10.56 29.84
CA GLN A 93 12.78 -10.15 30.49
C GLN A 93 13.88 -9.85 29.46
N MET A 94 14.00 -10.69 28.44
CA MET A 94 14.97 -10.50 27.36
C MET A 94 14.72 -9.19 26.58
N ARG A 95 13.47 -8.90 26.22
CA ARG A 95 13.12 -7.64 25.52
C ARG A 95 13.42 -6.42 26.38
N LYS A 96 12.99 -6.42 27.64
CA LYS A 96 13.23 -5.31 28.56
C LYS A 96 14.74 -5.07 28.78
N GLU A 97 15.49 -6.13 29.00
CA GLU A 97 16.93 -6.03 29.26
C GLU A 97 17.72 -5.63 28.02
N LEU A 98 17.30 -6.10 26.81
CA LEU A 98 17.91 -5.70 25.55
C LEU A 98 17.68 -4.21 25.27
N SER A 99 16.46 -3.70 25.50
CA SER A 99 16.16 -2.27 25.38
C SER A 99 16.98 -1.44 26.37
N ARG A 100 17.00 -1.84 27.65
CA ARG A 100 17.76 -1.15 28.69
C ARG A 100 19.25 -1.04 28.36
N ARG A 101 19.88 -2.15 27.92
CA ARG A 101 21.31 -2.15 27.55
C ARG A 101 21.57 -1.33 26.30
N LEU A 102 20.65 -1.32 25.33
CA LEU A 102 20.75 -0.46 24.16
C LEU A 102 20.70 1.03 24.54
N ASP A 103 19.77 1.41 25.44
CA ASP A 103 19.62 2.77 25.91
C ASP A 103 20.88 3.26 26.62
N VAL A 104 21.45 2.42 27.52
CA VAL A 104 22.70 2.73 28.21
C VAL A 104 23.87 2.87 27.23
N ALA A 105 24.01 1.92 26.30
CA ALA A 105 25.08 1.96 25.30
C ALA A 105 24.96 3.15 24.34
N THR A 106 23.72 3.63 24.11
CA THR A 106 23.46 4.80 23.25
C THR A 106 23.77 6.12 23.98
N MET A 107 23.36 6.22 25.24
CA MET A 107 23.57 7.44 26.02
C MET A 107 25.02 7.59 26.51
N GLU A 108 25.67 6.45 26.85
CA GLU A 108 27.07 6.40 27.28
C GLU A 108 27.81 5.33 26.45
N PRO A 109 28.30 5.66 25.24
CA PRO A 109 28.85 4.70 24.29
C PRO A 109 30.29 4.26 24.68
N THR A 110 30.44 3.70 25.87
CA THR A 110 31.72 3.12 26.31
C THR A 110 31.89 1.70 25.70
N PRO A 111 33.14 1.25 25.52
CA PRO A 111 33.39 -0.12 25.03
C PRO A 111 32.70 -1.21 25.86
N ASP A 112 32.56 -0.99 27.17
CA ASP A 112 31.94 -1.94 28.08
C ASP A 112 30.41 -1.97 27.92
N HIS A 113 29.75 -0.83 27.83
CA HIS A 113 28.32 -0.75 27.60
C HIS A 113 27.93 -1.34 26.23
N ILE A 114 28.72 -1.05 25.20
CA ILE A 114 28.50 -1.62 23.85
C ILE A 114 28.69 -3.13 23.88
N ARG A 115 29.72 -3.63 24.56
CA ARG A 115 29.98 -5.08 24.69
C ARG A 115 28.85 -5.78 25.43
N ASP A 116 28.38 -5.19 26.52
CA ASP A 116 27.27 -5.73 27.32
C ASP A 116 25.97 -5.86 26.51
N TYR A 117 25.64 -4.85 25.72
CA TYR A 117 24.52 -4.90 24.78
C TYR A 117 24.72 -5.99 23.72
N LEU A 118 25.88 -6.02 23.07
CA LEU A 118 26.17 -6.95 21.98
C LEU A 118 26.15 -8.42 22.44
N GLN A 119 26.57 -8.74 23.65
CA GLN A 119 26.51 -10.08 24.22
C GLN A 119 25.05 -10.56 24.32
N LEU A 120 24.15 -9.74 24.84
CA LEU A 120 22.75 -10.10 24.94
C LEU A 120 22.08 -10.15 23.56
N TRP A 121 22.43 -9.23 22.67
CA TRP A 121 21.95 -9.22 21.29
C TRP A 121 22.35 -10.50 20.54
N GLN A 122 23.61 -10.94 20.66
CA GLN A 122 24.10 -12.19 20.07
C GLN A 122 23.32 -13.40 20.60
N MET A 123 23.12 -13.51 21.90
CA MET A 123 22.30 -14.59 22.49
C MET A 123 20.87 -14.57 21.91
N THR A 124 20.30 -13.38 21.68
CA THR A 124 18.96 -13.25 21.08
C THR A 124 18.94 -13.81 19.67
N GLN A 125 19.98 -13.53 18.86
CA GLN A 125 20.10 -14.05 17.49
C GLN A 125 20.27 -15.58 17.49
N GLU A 126 21.08 -16.11 18.38
CA GLU A 126 21.27 -17.57 18.52
C GLU A 126 19.95 -18.28 18.86
N LYS A 127 19.19 -17.75 19.83
CA LYS A 127 17.86 -18.28 20.16
C LYS A 127 16.87 -18.16 18.98
N GLY A 128 16.92 -17.07 18.26
CA GLY A 128 16.11 -16.87 17.04
C GLY A 128 16.45 -17.88 15.95
N ALA A 129 17.71 -18.16 15.73
CA ALA A 129 18.17 -19.17 14.76
C ALA A 129 17.70 -20.60 15.14
N VAL A 130 17.82 -20.96 16.40
CA VAL A 130 17.32 -22.26 16.91
C VAL A 130 15.80 -22.36 16.76
N PHE A 131 15.08 -21.29 17.08
CA PHE A 131 13.63 -21.25 16.89
C PHE A 131 13.24 -21.43 15.42
N ALA A 132 13.87 -20.69 14.50
CA ALA A 132 13.59 -20.78 13.08
C ALA A 132 13.89 -22.16 12.48
N ASP A 133 14.97 -22.82 12.94
CA ASP A 133 15.29 -24.18 12.51
C ASP A 133 14.26 -25.21 13.03
N ASN A 134 13.92 -25.14 14.31
CA ASN A 134 12.89 -26.01 14.89
C ASN A 134 11.50 -25.75 14.28
N TRP A 135 11.15 -24.49 14.01
CA TRP A 135 9.93 -24.15 13.30
C TRP A 135 9.81 -24.89 11.98
N ARG A 136 10.85 -24.83 11.14
CA ARG A 136 10.85 -25.53 9.83
C ARG A 136 10.71 -27.03 10.01
N ARG A 137 11.43 -27.61 10.98
CA ARG A 137 11.37 -29.06 11.25
C ARG A 137 9.97 -29.51 11.67
N VAL A 138 9.32 -28.75 12.55
CA VAL A 138 7.95 -29.03 13.00
C VAL A 138 6.97 -28.92 11.84
N VAL A 139 7.03 -27.81 11.09
CA VAL A 139 6.14 -27.57 9.94
C VAL A 139 6.27 -28.67 8.89
N TRP A 140 7.50 -29.10 8.55
CA TRP A 140 7.71 -30.13 7.53
C TRP A 140 7.29 -31.54 7.99
N GLN A 141 7.16 -31.78 9.28
CA GLN A 141 6.75 -33.07 9.83
C GLN A 141 5.27 -33.14 10.15
N ASP A 142 4.56 -32.00 10.15
CA ASP A 142 3.14 -31.93 10.44
C ASP A 142 2.37 -31.30 9.26
N PRO A 143 1.70 -32.13 8.42
CA PRO A 143 0.92 -31.62 7.29
C PRO A 143 -0.16 -30.61 7.68
N ALA A 144 -0.67 -30.62 8.90
CA ALA A 144 -1.68 -29.68 9.36
C ALA A 144 -1.12 -28.25 9.56
N LEU A 145 0.20 -28.14 9.75
CA LEU A 145 0.91 -26.86 9.93
C LEU A 145 1.60 -26.37 8.66
N ASP A 146 1.73 -27.24 7.64
CA ASP A 146 2.42 -26.91 6.41
C ASP A 146 1.50 -26.20 5.41
N TYR A 147 1.45 -24.87 5.50
CA TYR A 147 0.69 -24.04 4.59
C TYR A 147 1.11 -24.20 3.11
N THR A 148 2.33 -24.68 2.84
CA THR A 148 2.79 -24.90 1.46
C THR A 148 2.04 -26.02 0.74
N LEU A 149 1.33 -26.88 1.48
CA LEU A 149 0.42 -27.87 0.92
C LEU A 149 -0.87 -27.24 0.39
N THR A 150 -1.29 -26.12 0.99
CA THR A 150 -2.45 -25.35 0.53
C THR A 150 -2.05 -24.35 -0.57
N ARG A 151 -0.95 -23.63 -0.37
CA ARG A 151 -0.41 -22.67 -1.33
C ARG A 151 1.07 -22.92 -1.55
N PRO A 152 1.47 -23.46 -2.69
CA PRO A 152 2.86 -23.81 -2.98
C PRO A 152 3.79 -22.59 -2.95
N ALA A 153 5.00 -22.81 -2.42
CA ALA A 153 6.05 -21.78 -2.35
C ALA A 153 7.22 -22.05 -3.33
N ASN A 154 7.32 -23.23 -3.92
CA ASN A 154 8.36 -23.54 -4.90
C ASN A 154 7.85 -23.45 -6.33
N ASN A 155 8.71 -23.03 -7.26
CA ASN A 155 8.34 -22.73 -8.65
C ASN A 155 7.70 -23.92 -9.39
N ALA A 156 8.10 -25.15 -9.11
CA ALA A 156 7.53 -26.32 -9.78
C ALA A 156 6.08 -26.55 -9.33
N ALA A 157 5.85 -26.51 -8.03
CA ALA A 157 4.52 -26.69 -7.46
C ALA A 157 3.58 -25.49 -7.78
N ILE A 158 4.12 -24.25 -7.81
CA ILE A 158 3.36 -23.06 -8.23
C ILE A 158 2.83 -23.25 -9.65
N LYS A 159 3.66 -23.69 -10.61
CA LYS A 159 3.21 -23.93 -12.00
C LYS A 159 2.08 -24.95 -12.09
N VAL A 160 2.14 -26.00 -11.28
CA VAL A 160 1.07 -27.03 -11.25
C VAL A 160 -0.20 -26.46 -10.64
N TYR A 161 -0.05 -25.70 -9.56
CA TYR A 161 -1.17 -25.04 -8.89
C TYR A 161 -1.86 -24.03 -9.81
N ASP A 162 -1.08 -23.15 -10.47
CA ASP A 162 -1.61 -22.15 -11.40
C ASP A 162 -2.31 -22.81 -12.59
N ALA A 163 -1.69 -23.84 -13.20
CA ALA A 163 -2.30 -24.56 -14.31
C ALA A 163 -3.63 -25.24 -13.91
N LYS A 164 -3.72 -25.79 -12.70
CA LYS A 164 -4.96 -26.32 -12.17
C LYS A 164 -6.00 -25.24 -11.99
N ARG A 165 -5.61 -24.11 -11.39
CA ARG A 165 -6.50 -22.96 -11.16
C ARG A 165 -7.04 -22.41 -12.49
N ASP A 166 -6.17 -22.21 -13.49
CA ASP A 166 -6.58 -21.77 -14.83
C ASP A 166 -7.60 -22.70 -15.45
N ALA A 167 -7.42 -24.03 -15.30
CA ALA A 167 -8.37 -25.03 -15.79
C ALA A 167 -9.70 -24.99 -15.04
N ASP A 168 -9.68 -24.79 -13.74
CA ASP A 168 -10.87 -24.67 -12.89
C ASP A 168 -11.64 -23.37 -13.26
N GLU A 169 -10.94 -22.24 -13.44
CA GLU A 169 -11.50 -20.96 -13.89
C GLU A 169 -12.16 -21.11 -15.28
N GLU A 170 -11.47 -21.73 -16.24
CA GLU A 170 -12.00 -21.96 -17.58
C GLU A 170 -13.24 -22.86 -17.55
N SER A 171 -13.18 -23.94 -16.80
CA SER A 171 -14.31 -24.89 -16.65
C SER A 171 -15.55 -24.20 -16.08
N GLN A 172 -15.35 -23.38 -15.05
CA GLN A 172 -16.45 -22.65 -14.41
C GLN A 172 -17.05 -21.60 -15.34
N LEU A 173 -16.21 -20.79 -16.04
CA LEU A 173 -16.72 -19.79 -16.97
C LEU A 173 -17.54 -20.45 -18.11
N ARG A 174 -17.06 -21.57 -18.66
CA ARG A 174 -17.80 -22.32 -19.68
C ARG A 174 -19.11 -22.88 -19.15
N ALA A 175 -19.17 -23.31 -17.90
CA ALA A 175 -20.40 -23.74 -17.25
C ALA A 175 -21.38 -22.59 -17.07
N LEU A 176 -20.90 -21.44 -16.57
CA LEU A 176 -21.70 -20.23 -16.38
C LEU A 176 -22.25 -19.68 -17.71
N ALA A 177 -21.49 -19.76 -18.79
CA ALA A 177 -21.89 -19.26 -20.11
C ALA A 177 -23.20 -19.83 -20.62
N LYS A 178 -23.61 -21.02 -20.16
CA LYS A 178 -24.88 -21.67 -20.56
C LYS A 178 -26.09 -20.89 -20.07
N ASP A 179 -26.03 -20.42 -18.80
CA ASP A 179 -27.19 -19.85 -18.10
C ASP A 179 -27.01 -18.37 -17.77
N HIS A 180 -25.78 -17.84 -17.94
CA HIS A 180 -25.43 -16.45 -17.61
C HIS A 180 -24.81 -15.74 -18.80
N GLY A 181 -24.87 -14.40 -18.77
CA GLY A 181 -24.20 -13.52 -19.71
C GLY A 181 -23.57 -12.34 -18.96
N LEU A 182 -22.69 -11.66 -19.64
CA LEU A 182 -22.06 -10.43 -19.14
C LEU A 182 -22.77 -9.20 -19.67
N ILE A 183 -22.86 -8.18 -18.85
CA ILE A 183 -23.48 -6.90 -19.19
C ILE A 183 -22.41 -5.84 -19.00
N PHE A 184 -21.98 -5.27 -20.13
CA PHE A 184 -20.90 -4.29 -20.20
C PHE A 184 -21.47 -2.89 -20.39
N PHE A 185 -21.47 -2.10 -19.32
CA PHE A 185 -21.88 -0.69 -19.37
C PHE A 185 -20.73 0.21 -19.81
N PHE A 186 -20.99 1.03 -20.81
CA PHE A 186 -19.98 1.93 -21.36
C PHE A 186 -20.57 3.26 -21.85
N ARG A 187 -19.68 4.22 -22.13
CA ARG A 187 -19.96 5.47 -22.87
C ARG A 187 -19.08 5.54 -24.10
N SER A 188 -19.59 6.17 -25.14
CA SER A 188 -18.86 6.32 -26.39
C SER A 188 -17.65 7.25 -26.32
N ASP A 189 -17.62 8.16 -25.36
CA ASP A 189 -16.54 9.13 -25.14
C ASP A 189 -15.53 8.69 -24.05
N CYS A 190 -15.64 7.45 -23.55
CA CYS A 190 -14.83 6.95 -22.45
C CYS A 190 -13.62 6.16 -22.97
N PRO A 191 -12.37 6.67 -22.84
CA PRO A 191 -11.18 5.97 -23.33
C PRO A 191 -10.96 4.59 -22.69
N TYR A 192 -11.28 4.44 -21.41
CA TYR A 192 -11.19 3.16 -20.70
C TYR A 192 -12.20 2.13 -21.18
N CYS A 193 -13.38 2.60 -21.65
CA CYS A 193 -14.39 1.72 -22.22
C CYS A 193 -13.91 1.17 -23.57
N HIS A 194 -13.30 2.01 -24.41
CA HIS A 194 -12.67 1.59 -25.66
C HIS A 194 -11.52 0.58 -25.43
N ALA A 195 -10.71 0.79 -24.39
CA ALA A 195 -9.65 -0.14 -24.05
C ALA A 195 -10.16 -1.50 -23.54
N MET A 196 -11.31 -1.53 -22.87
CA MET A 196 -11.90 -2.75 -22.31
C MET A 196 -12.78 -3.51 -23.32
N ALA A 197 -13.36 -2.85 -24.31
CA ALA A 197 -14.29 -3.47 -25.25
C ALA A 197 -13.68 -4.64 -26.04
N PRO A 198 -12.42 -4.59 -26.55
CA PRO A 198 -11.77 -5.76 -27.16
C PRO A 198 -11.60 -6.93 -26.18
N VAL A 199 -11.34 -6.64 -24.90
CA VAL A 199 -11.23 -7.67 -23.85
C VAL A 199 -12.56 -8.41 -23.69
N MET A 200 -13.69 -7.71 -23.76
CA MET A 200 -15.02 -8.32 -23.73
C MET A 200 -15.25 -9.26 -24.92
N ARG A 201 -14.78 -8.90 -26.11
CA ARG A 201 -14.85 -9.77 -27.27
C ARG A 201 -13.98 -11.01 -27.11
N MET A 202 -12.72 -10.83 -26.68
CA MET A 202 -11.84 -11.99 -26.42
C MET A 202 -12.43 -12.93 -25.38
N LEU A 203 -13.11 -12.40 -24.36
CA LEU A 203 -13.76 -13.21 -23.33
C LEU A 203 -14.93 -14.00 -23.89
N ALA A 204 -15.77 -13.35 -24.71
CA ALA A 204 -16.88 -14.03 -25.41
C ALA A 204 -16.37 -15.16 -26.31
N ASP A 205 -15.33 -14.88 -27.11
CA ASP A 205 -14.79 -15.86 -28.07
C ASP A 205 -14.10 -17.05 -27.35
N LYS A 206 -13.35 -16.77 -26.29
CA LYS A 206 -12.58 -17.80 -25.57
C LYS A 206 -13.47 -18.72 -24.74
N TYR A 207 -14.45 -18.18 -24.05
CA TYR A 207 -15.25 -18.94 -23.07
C TYR A 207 -16.68 -19.21 -23.51
N GLY A 208 -17.13 -18.64 -24.63
CA GLY A 208 -18.48 -18.81 -25.16
C GLY A 208 -19.54 -18.11 -24.31
N ILE A 209 -19.18 -17.11 -23.53
CA ILE A 209 -20.11 -16.34 -22.71
C ILE A 209 -20.66 -15.15 -23.51
N ASP A 210 -21.97 -14.98 -23.50
CA ASP A 210 -22.58 -13.82 -24.17
C ASP A 210 -22.22 -12.52 -23.48
N VAL A 211 -21.89 -11.51 -24.27
CA VAL A 211 -21.62 -10.16 -23.77
C VAL A 211 -22.59 -9.16 -24.37
N LEU A 212 -23.45 -8.60 -23.54
CA LEU A 212 -24.36 -7.52 -23.93
C LEU A 212 -23.70 -6.17 -23.68
N GLY A 213 -23.41 -5.43 -24.75
CA GLY A 213 -22.98 -4.03 -24.66
C GLY A 213 -24.17 -3.13 -24.33
N VAL A 214 -24.04 -2.33 -23.31
CA VAL A 214 -25.09 -1.42 -22.80
C VAL A 214 -24.54 -0.02 -22.71
N THR A 215 -25.10 0.90 -23.49
CA THR A 215 -24.65 2.29 -23.49
C THR A 215 -25.41 3.15 -22.48
N VAL A 216 -24.70 4.08 -21.84
CA VAL A 216 -25.32 5.06 -20.93
C VAL A 216 -25.45 6.46 -21.57
N ASP A 217 -24.93 6.65 -22.80
CA ASP A 217 -25.05 7.90 -23.57
C ASP A 217 -25.82 7.76 -24.88
N GLY A 218 -26.29 6.55 -25.18
CA GLY A 218 -27.10 6.25 -26.36
C GLY A 218 -26.30 6.01 -27.65
N ARG A 219 -24.96 5.99 -27.58
CA ARG A 219 -24.08 5.79 -28.74
C ARG A 219 -23.30 4.48 -28.63
N GLY A 220 -22.98 3.88 -29.78
CA GLY A 220 -22.14 2.70 -29.86
C GLY A 220 -20.64 3.01 -29.86
N ILE A 221 -19.85 1.95 -29.76
CA ILE A 221 -18.41 1.90 -29.98
C ILE A 221 -18.10 0.77 -30.97
N ASP A 222 -16.88 0.71 -31.50
CA ASP A 222 -16.53 -0.20 -32.60
C ASP A 222 -16.87 -1.68 -32.31
N GLU A 223 -16.56 -2.16 -31.13
CA GLU A 223 -16.86 -3.54 -30.73
C GLU A 223 -18.35 -3.76 -30.42
N PHE A 224 -19.08 -2.71 -30.09
CA PHE A 224 -20.51 -2.74 -29.78
C PHE A 224 -21.25 -1.61 -30.55
N PRO A 225 -21.40 -1.74 -31.88
CA PRO A 225 -21.99 -0.67 -32.72
C PRO A 225 -23.49 -0.47 -32.47
N HIS A 226 -24.18 -1.54 -32.01
CA HIS A 226 -25.62 -1.52 -31.73
C HIS A 226 -25.89 -1.92 -30.28
N PRO A 227 -25.49 -1.10 -29.29
CA PRO A 227 -25.69 -1.43 -27.88
C PRO A 227 -27.14 -1.27 -27.45
N ALA A 228 -27.50 -1.96 -26.38
CA ALA A 228 -28.78 -1.72 -25.72
C ALA A 228 -28.74 -0.38 -24.97
N ASP A 229 -29.86 0.33 -24.89
CA ASP A 229 -30.00 1.53 -24.06
C ASP A 229 -30.06 1.13 -22.59
N GLY A 230 -29.10 1.57 -21.82
CA GLY A 230 -28.95 1.25 -20.42
C GLY A 230 -29.11 2.41 -19.45
N ARG A 231 -29.50 3.59 -19.87
CA ARG A 231 -29.56 4.77 -19.02
C ARG A 231 -30.41 4.56 -17.75
N SER A 232 -31.60 3.99 -17.90
CA SER A 232 -32.46 3.68 -16.76
C SER A 232 -31.91 2.54 -15.89
N LYS A 233 -31.35 1.51 -16.52
CA LYS A 233 -30.74 0.37 -15.81
C LYS A 233 -29.49 0.80 -15.05
N ALA A 234 -28.66 1.64 -15.63
CA ALA A 234 -27.45 2.15 -14.98
C ALA A 234 -27.79 2.87 -13.66
N THR A 235 -28.82 3.71 -13.67
CA THR A 235 -29.30 4.35 -12.44
C THR A 235 -29.85 3.34 -11.44
N ALA A 236 -30.68 2.40 -11.87
CA ALA A 236 -31.28 1.39 -11.01
C ALA A 236 -30.24 0.43 -10.38
N TRP A 237 -29.13 0.16 -11.07
CA TRP A 237 -28.07 -0.77 -10.63
C TRP A 237 -26.89 -0.04 -9.97
N GLY A 238 -26.98 1.26 -9.74
CA GLY A 238 -25.92 2.03 -9.09
C GLY A 238 -24.64 2.15 -9.91
N VAL A 239 -24.76 2.19 -11.27
CA VAL A 239 -23.61 2.36 -12.14
C VAL A 239 -23.21 3.86 -12.17
N GLU A 240 -22.38 4.25 -11.24
CA GLU A 240 -21.87 5.62 -11.13
C GLU A 240 -20.66 5.90 -12.04
N ARG A 241 -19.95 4.86 -12.42
CA ARG A 241 -18.71 4.93 -13.21
C ARG A 241 -18.69 3.86 -14.29
N VAL A 242 -18.18 4.22 -15.46
CA VAL A 242 -17.95 3.30 -16.56
C VAL A 242 -16.44 3.24 -16.91
N PRO A 243 -15.97 2.11 -17.45
CA PRO A 243 -16.71 0.88 -17.73
C PRO A 243 -17.18 0.19 -16.44
N ALA A 244 -18.32 -0.52 -16.52
CA ALA A 244 -18.81 -1.36 -15.44
C ALA A 244 -19.26 -2.71 -16.02
N LEU A 245 -18.93 -3.78 -15.30
CA LEU A 245 -19.22 -5.14 -15.72
C LEU A 245 -20.09 -5.84 -14.69
N PHE A 246 -21.16 -6.44 -15.17
CA PHE A 246 -22.09 -7.26 -14.39
C PHE A 246 -22.21 -8.65 -15.00
N ILE A 247 -22.53 -9.63 -14.17
CA ILE A 247 -23.00 -10.95 -14.62
C ILE A 247 -24.50 -11.03 -14.38
N GLY A 248 -25.25 -11.59 -15.31
CA GLY A 248 -26.70 -11.72 -15.19
C GLY A 248 -27.17 -13.12 -15.63
N SER A 249 -28.17 -13.65 -14.94
CA SER A 249 -28.87 -14.86 -15.32
C SER A 249 -29.75 -14.60 -16.53
N LYS A 250 -29.64 -15.49 -17.55
CA LYS A 250 -30.50 -15.45 -18.74
C LYS A 250 -31.94 -15.87 -18.44
N GLN A 251 -32.14 -16.61 -17.35
CA GLN A 251 -33.44 -17.18 -17.00
C GLN A 251 -34.23 -16.31 -16.03
N THR A 252 -33.59 -15.84 -14.94
CA THR A 252 -34.28 -15.10 -13.89
C THR A 252 -34.14 -13.59 -14.03
N GLY A 253 -33.12 -13.12 -14.76
CA GLY A 253 -32.79 -11.70 -14.85
C GLY A 253 -32.04 -11.15 -13.61
N ASP A 254 -31.73 -12.01 -12.65
CA ASP A 254 -30.87 -11.65 -11.51
C ASP A 254 -29.49 -11.24 -12.01
N HIS A 255 -28.90 -10.28 -11.35
CA HIS A 255 -27.60 -9.73 -11.74
C HIS A 255 -26.75 -9.35 -10.53
N ALA A 256 -25.44 -9.41 -10.72
CA ALA A 256 -24.47 -9.00 -9.72
C ALA A 256 -23.28 -8.23 -10.36
N PRO A 257 -22.71 -7.22 -9.70
CA PRO A 257 -21.54 -6.53 -10.20
C PRO A 257 -20.31 -7.43 -10.13
N ILE A 258 -19.50 -7.44 -11.21
CA ILE A 258 -18.16 -8.03 -11.24
C ILE A 258 -17.12 -6.96 -10.90
N GLY A 259 -17.35 -5.74 -11.38
CA GLY A 259 -16.47 -4.61 -11.05
C GLY A 259 -16.72 -3.37 -11.88
N PHE A 260 -16.04 -2.31 -11.47
CA PHE A 260 -16.08 -0.99 -12.06
C PHE A 260 -14.66 -0.57 -12.46
N GLY A 261 -14.54 0.16 -13.57
CA GLY A 261 -13.26 0.54 -14.17
C GLY A 261 -12.72 -0.49 -15.16
N ALA A 262 -11.63 -0.13 -15.83
CA ALA A 262 -11.00 -1.02 -16.81
C ALA A 262 -10.31 -2.19 -16.11
N MET A 263 -10.56 -3.40 -16.62
CA MET A 263 -10.04 -4.66 -16.10
C MET A 263 -9.40 -5.47 -17.23
N SER A 264 -8.34 -6.19 -16.91
CA SER A 264 -7.72 -7.16 -17.82
C SER A 264 -8.57 -8.43 -17.95
N LEU A 265 -8.32 -9.22 -18.99
CA LEU A 265 -8.99 -10.50 -19.18
C LEU A 265 -8.82 -11.43 -17.97
N SER A 266 -7.59 -11.58 -17.48
CA SER A 266 -7.29 -12.43 -16.32
C SER A 266 -7.98 -11.94 -15.05
N GLU A 267 -8.04 -10.63 -14.86
CA GLU A 267 -8.73 -10.04 -13.70
C GLU A 267 -10.23 -10.32 -13.74
N ILE A 268 -10.87 -10.18 -14.90
CA ILE A 268 -12.30 -10.47 -15.06
C ILE A 268 -12.58 -11.95 -14.78
N VAL A 269 -11.79 -12.85 -15.36
CA VAL A 269 -11.91 -14.30 -15.18
C VAL A 269 -11.79 -14.65 -13.70
N ASN A 270 -10.74 -14.16 -13.04
CA ASN A 270 -10.53 -14.39 -11.62
C ASN A 270 -11.68 -13.86 -10.76
N ARG A 271 -12.18 -12.63 -11.03
CA ARG A 271 -13.30 -12.06 -10.27
C ARG A 271 -14.57 -12.86 -10.43
N ILE A 272 -14.88 -13.31 -11.65
CA ILE A 272 -16.03 -14.17 -11.90
C ILE A 272 -15.86 -15.49 -11.13
N PHE A 273 -14.69 -16.12 -11.20
CA PHE A 273 -14.39 -17.37 -10.49
C PHE A 273 -14.60 -17.21 -8.98
N VAL A 274 -14.02 -16.16 -8.38
CA VAL A 274 -14.14 -15.91 -6.94
C VAL A 274 -15.58 -15.64 -6.53
N LEU A 275 -16.30 -14.79 -7.28
CA LEU A 275 -17.66 -14.38 -6.91
C LEU A 275 -18.72 -15.47 -7.11
N THR A 276 -18.47 -16.43 -8.00
CA THR A 276 -19.47 -17.44 -8.38
C THR A 276 -19.11 -18.88 -7.99
N GLY A 277 -17.83 -19.16 -7.73
CA GLY A 277 -17.34 -20.51 -7.50
C GLY A 277 -16.69 -20.79 -6.18
N THR A 278 -16.38 -19.75 -5.40
CA THR A 278 -15.69 -19.89 -4.12
C THR A 278 -16.49 -19.27 -2.97
N LYS A 279 -16.16 -19.61 -1.75
CA LYS A 279 -16.71 -19.00 -0.54
C LYS A 279 -15.66 -18.12 0.12
N ALA A 280 -16.11 -17.14 0.89
CA ALA A 280 -15.20 -16.34 1.68
C ALA A 280 -14.40 -17.24 2.65
N GLY A 281 -13.07 -17.15 2.56
CA GLY A 281 -12.14 -18.01 3.31
C GLY A 281 -11.60 -19.21 2.54
N ASP A 282 -12.12 -19.51 1.35
CA ASP A 282 -11.50 -20.50 0.48
C ASP A 282 -10.14 -19.98 0.00
N ASN A 283 -9.15 -20.87 -0.03
CA ASN A 283 -7.84 -20.57 -0.60
C ASN A 283 -7.87 -20.81 -2.12
N PHE A 284 -7.60 -19.77 -2.89
CA PHE A 284 -7.58 -19.78 -4.35
C PHE A 284 -6.44 -18.93 -4.91
#